data_fa103869317a2eeab4351fb0978cf60d
#
_entry.id   fa103869317a2eeab4351fb0978cf60d
#
_cell.length_a   1.000
_cell.length_b   1.000
_cell.length_c   1.000
_cell.angle_alpha   90.00
_cell.angle_beta   90.00
_cell.angle_gamma   90.00
#
_symmetry.space_group_name_H-M   'P 1'
#
loop_
_entity.id
_entity.type
_entity.pdbx_description
1 polymer ?
#
loop_
_entity_poly.entity_id
_entity_poly.type
_entity_poly.pdbx_seq_one_letter_code
_entity_poly.pdbx_strand_id
1 'polypeptide(L)'
;MSKLPDNGMIHLESPHSVPETLARLETIVKAKGIAILARIDHSGDAAKAGLTMKPTQLLIFGNAKAGTPLMIASPTVAIDLPLKALAWQDADDKVWLSYNDPNYLKQRHALPDNLLQNIAVIGPICAEAVR
;
A
#
# COMPACT_ATOMS: atom_id res chain seq x y z
N MET A 1 -11.50 -19.80 8.95
CA MET A 1 -10.76 -18.57 8.65
C MET A 1 -9.98 -18.77 7.36
N SER A 2 -10.27 -17.97 6.37
CA SER A 2 -9.54 -18.10 5.12
C SER A 2 -8.11 -17.58 5.30
N LYS A 3 -7.17 -18.32 4.77
CA LYS A 3 -5.76 -17.94 4.79
C LYS A 3 -5.50 -16.91 3.69
N LEU A 4 -4.86 -15.79 4.05
CA LEU A 4 -4.46 -14.81 3.06
C LEU A 4 -3.31 -15.36 2.19
N PRO A 5 -3.26 -14.98 0.90
CA PRO A 5 -2.24 -15.51 0.01
C PRO A 5 -0.84 -15.04 0.42
N ASP A 6 0.13 -15.95 0.30
CA ASP A 6 1.55 -15.66 0.49
C ASP A 6 2.13 -15.29 -0.88
N ASN A 7 2.02 -14.03 -1.24
CA ASN A 7 2.37 -13.54 -2.57
C ASN A 7 3.20 -12.25 -2.52
N GLY A 8 4.03 -12.11 -1.50
CA GLY A 8 4.91 -10.97 -1.35
C GLY A 8 4.26 -9.75 -0.73
N MET A 9 3.05 -9.89 -0.20
CA MET A 9 2.38 -8.81 0.51
C MET A 9 2.43 -9.01 2.02
N ILE A 10 2.38 -7.89 2.75
CA ILE A 10 2.17 -7.88 4.19
C ILE A 10 0.74 -7.43 4.44
N HIS A 11 0.05 -8.12 5.35
CA HIS A 11 -1.34 -7.86 5.70
C HIS A 11 -1.44 -7.51 7.18
N LEU A 12 -1.96 -6.32 7.47
CA LEU A 12 -2.18 -5.86 8.84
C LEU A 12 -3.69 -5.73 9.08
N GLU A 13 -4.21 -6.36 10.13
CA GLU A 13 -5.61 -6.20 10.48
C GLU A 13 -5.84 -4.81 11.07
N SER A 14 -6.91 -4.13 10.62
CA SER A 14 -7.27 -2.80 11.10
C SER A 14 -8.55 -2.87 11.95
N PRO A 15 -8.59 -2.19 13.10
CA PRO A 15 -9.82 -2.07 13.89
C PRO A 15 -10.76 -0.99 13.35
N HIS A 16 -10.37 -0.30 12.29
CA HIS A 16 -11.13 0.80 11.70
C HIS A 16 -11.83 0.34 10.41
N SER A 17 -12.78 1.14 9.93
CA SER A 17 -13.39 0.89 8.62
C SER A 17 -12.36 1.09 7.50
N VAL A 18 -12.67 0.64 6.30
CA VAL A 18 -11.80 0.85 5.12
C VAL A 18 -11.56 2.35 4.88
N PRO A 19 -12.60 3.21 4.78
CA PRO A 19 -12.36 4.64 4.59
C PRO A 19 -11.54 5.28 5.71
N GLU A 20 -11.80 4.90 6.96
CA GLU A 20 -11.09 5.46 8.11
C GLU A 20 -9.63 5.01 8.14
N THR A 21 -9.37 3.72 7.86
CA THR A 21 -8.00 3.20 7.77
C THR A 21 -7.20 4.00 6.75
N LEU A 22 -7.79 4.23 5.58
CA LEU A 22 -7.10 4.94 4.51
C LEU A 22 -6.92 6.42 4.83
N ALA A 23 -7.90 7.05 5.49
CA ALA A 23 -7.78 8.44 5.93
C ALA A 23 -6.65 8.62 6.96
N ARG A 24 -6.52 7.67 7.90
CA ARG A 24 -5.43 7.66 8.88
C ARG A 24 -4.09 7.53 8.18
N LEU A 25 -3.99 6.60 7.23
CA LEU A 25 -2.78 6.42 6.44
C LEU A 25 -2.40 7.71 5.69
N GLU A 26 -3.37 8.34 5.05
CA GLU A 26 -3.15 9.59 4.31
C GLU A 26 -2.58 10.69 5.21
N THR A 27 -3.13 10.84 6.41
CA THR A 27 -2.65 11.81 7.40
C THR A 27 -1.18 11.54 7.77
N ILE A 28 -0.84 10.27 8.02
CA ILE A 28 0.52 9.89 8.40
C ILE A 28 1.49 10.15 7.25
N VAL A 29 1.13 9.76 6.04
CA VAL A 29 1.95 9.98 4.84
C VAL A 29 2.24 11.46 4.63
N LYS A 30 1.21 12.30 4.73
CA LYS A 30 1.37 13.76 4.61
C LYS A 30 2.26 14.34 5.70
N ALA A 31 2.11 13.86 6.93
CA ALA A 31 2.92 14.34 8.06
C ALA A 31 4.41 14.04 7.87
N LYS A 32 4.74 13.02 7.10
CA LYS A 32 6.12 12.66 6.79
C LYS A 32 6.65 13.35 5.52
N GLY A 33 5.86 14.25 4.94
CA GLY A 33 6.28 14.99 3.75
C GLY A 33 6.25 14.15 2.47
N ILE A 34 5.55 13.03 2.47
CA ILE A 34 5.41 12.17 1.30
C ILE A 34 4.16 12.60 0.53
N ALA A 35 4.28 12.69 -0.80
CA ALA A 35 3.16 13.15 -1.64
C ALA A 35 2.10 12.06 -1.81
N ILE A 36 0.84 12.46 -1.73
CA ILE A 36 -0.28 11.61 -2.12
C ILE A 36 -0.48 11.79 -3.63
N LEU A 37 -0.38 10.71 -4.38
CA LEU A 37 -0.50 10.76 -5.84
C LEU A 37 -1.90 10.41 -6.31
N ALA A 38 -2.57 9.46 -5.65
CA ALA A 38 -3.94 9.08 -6.00
C ALA A 38 -4.60 8.35 -4.85
N ARG A 39 -5.92 8.45 -4.79
CA ARG A 39 -6.76 7.63 -3.92
C ARG A 39 -7.85 7.04 -4.80
N ILE A 40 -7.88 5.71 -4.89
CA ILE A 40 -8.79 4.99 -5.79
C ILE A 40 -9.81 4.24 -4.94
N ASP A 41 -11.10 4.49 -5.19
CA ASP A 41 -12.18 3.78 -4.52
C ASP A 41 -12.75 2.72 -5.47
N HIS A 42 -12.19 1.51 -5.40
CA HIS A 42 -12.63 0.41 -6.25
C HIS A 42 -14.09 0.04 -6.01
N SER A 43 -14.52 0.03 -4.75
CA SER A 43 -15.90 -0.30 -4.40
C SER A 43 -16.87 0.79 -4.87
N GLY A 44 -16.47 2.05 -4.83
CA GLY A 44 -17.27 3.15 -5.38
C GLY A 44 -17.37 3.09 -6.89
N ASP A 45 -16.27 2.75 -7.57
CA ASP A 45 -16.27 2.58 -9.02
C ASP A 45 -17.13 1.38 -9.44
N ALA A 46 -17.09 0.30 -8.67
CA ALA A 46 -17.96 -0.86 -8.90
C ALA A 46 -19.44 -0.46 -8.83
N ALA A 47 -19.81 0.31 -7.82
CA ALA A 47 -21.18 0.79 -7.65
C ALA A 47 -21.64 1.62 -8.85
N LYS A 48 -20.78 2.47 -9.38
CA LYS A 48 -21.08 3.25 -10.58
C LYS A 48 -21.30 2.38 -11.82
N ALA A 49 -20.67 1.21 -11.85
CA ALA A 49 -20.84 0.25 -12.94
C ALA A 49 -22.00 -0.72 -12.72
N GLY A 50 -22.79 -0.50 -11.66
CA GLY A 50 -23.93 -1.37 -11.34
C GLY A 50 -23.55 -2.66 -10.63
N LEU A 51 -22.33 -2.74 -10.08
CA LEU A 51 -21.81 -3.91 -9.39
C LEU A 51 -21.66 -3.63 -7.90
N THR A 52 -21.64 -4.69 -7.09
CA THR A 52 -21.47 -4.58 -5.65
C THR A 52 -20.25 -5.37 -5.21
N MET A 53 -19.40 -4.74 -4.39
CA MET A 53 -18.28 -5.42 -3.77
C MET A 53 -18.05 -4.87 -2.37
N LYS A 54 -17.34 -5.61 -1.54
CA LYS A 54 -16.93 -5.14 -0.21
C LYS A 54 -16.07 -3.89 -0.33
N PRO A 55 -16.07 -3.01 0.69
CA PRO A 55 -15.23 -1.81 0.68
C PRO A 55 -13.78 -2.13 0.33
N THR A 56 -13.24 -1.41 -0.64
CA THR A 56 -11.87 -1.63 -1.16
C THR A 56 -11.35 -0.31 -1.71
N GLN A 57 -10.30 0.23 -1.10
CA GLN A 57 -9.72 1.50 -1.50
C GLN A 57 -8.20 1.42 -1.51
N LEU A 58 -7.58 2.08 -2.46
CA LEU A 58 -6.14 2.08 -2.66
C LEU A 58 -5.59 3.50 -2.50
N LEU A 59 -4.50 3.64 -1.73
CA LEU A 59 -3.77 4.90 -1.64
C LEU A 59 -2.41 4.73 -2.32
N ILE A 60 -2.08 5.65 -3.24
CA ILE A 60 -0.81 5.66 -3.97
C ILE A 60 -0.04 6.89 -3.51
N PHE A 61 1.19 6.69 -3.05
CA PHE A 61 1.99 7.76 -2.48
C PHE A 61 3.49 7.51 -2.70
N GLY A 62 4.27 8.57 -2.63
CA GLY A 62 5.71 8.47 -2.78
C GLY A 62 6.34 9.82 -3.06
N ASN A 63 7.65 9.81 -3.27
CA ASN A 63 8.38 10.99 -3.69
C ASN A 63 9.53 10.60 -4.63
N ALA A 64 9.87 11.52 -5.53
CA ALA A 64 10.90 11.27 -6.55
C ALA A 64 12.29 11.09 -5.94
N LYS A 65 12.59 11.76 -4.81
CA LYS A 65 13.87 11.64 -4.14
C LYS A 65 14.15 10.22 -3.67
N ALA A 66 13.11 9.51 -3.20
CA ALA A 66 13.25 8.15 -2.71
C ALA A 66 13.16 7.13 -3.85
N GLY A 67 12.25 7.34 -4.80
CA GLY A 67 11.98 6.36 -5.86
C GLY A 67 12.97 6.39 -7.01
N THR A 68 13.44 7.56 -7.41
CA THR A 68 14.31 7.69 -8.57
C THR A 68 15.62 6.89 -8.46
N PRO A 69 16.32 6.90 -7.31
CA PRO A 69 17.53 6.08 -7.18
C PRO A 69 17.27 4.58 -7.39
N LEU A 70 16.11 4.08 -6.96
CA LEU A 70 15.73 2.69 -7.17
C LEU A 70 15.52 2.39 -8.64
N MET A 71 14.83 3.27 -9.35
CA MET A 71 14.55 3.11 -10.79
C MET A 71 15.81 3.23 -11.65
N ILE A 72 16.78 4.06 -11.23
CA ILE A 72 18.06 4.16 -11.90
C ILE A 72 18.83 2.84 -11.75
N ALA A 73 18.85 2.28 -10.52
CA ALA A 73 19.58 1.04 -10.26
C ALA A 73 18.88 -0.18 -10.87
N SER A 74 17.55 -0.22 -10.86
CA SER A 74 16.75 -1.37 -11.29
C SER A 74 15.48 -0.87 -12.00
N PRO A 75 15.56 -0.55 -13.30
CA PRO A 75 14.47 0.14 -14.00
C PRO A 75 13.10 -0.52 -13.91
N THR A 76 13.04 -1.85 -13.81
CA THR A 76 11.75 -2.55 -13.74
C THR A 76 10.99 -2.31 -12.44
N VAL A 77 11.66 -1.81 -11.38
CA VAL A 77 10.95 -1.49 -10.13
C VAL A 77 9.90 -0.39 -10.35
N ALA A 78 10.02 0.35 -11.44
CA ALA A 78 9.03 1.38 -11.78
C ALA A 78 7.62 0.82 -11.95
N ILE A 79 7.47 -0.50 -12.24
CA ILE A 79 6.14 -1.13 -12.31
C ILE A 79 5.48 -1.19 -10.93
N ASP A 80 6.28 -1.27 -9.86
CA ASP A 80 5.80 -1.38 -8.48
C ASP A 80 5.90 -0.06 -7.70
N LEU A 81 6.34 1.00 -8.33
CA LEU A 81 6.36 2.34 -7.77
C LEU A 81 5.33 3.22 -8.48
N PRO A 82 4.77 4.23 -7.82
CA PRO A 82 4.96 4.63 -6.43
C PRO A 82 4.50 3.57 -5.42
N LEU A 83 4.80 3.80 -4.15
CA LEU A 83 4.30 2.94 -3.08
C LEU A 83 2.78 3.00 -3.04
N LYS A 84 2.17 1.91 -2.60
CA LYS A 84 0.72 1.83 -2.48
C LYS A 84 0.31 0.91 -1.35
N ALA A 85 -0.83 1.22 -0.75
CA ALA A 85 -1.42 0.39 0.30
C ALA A 85 -2.91 0.25 0.03
N LEU A 86 -3.40 -0.97 0.19
CA LEU A 86 -4.78 -1.36 -0.08
C LEU A 86 -5.51 -1.58 1.23
N ALA A 87 -6.57 -0.81 1.48
CA ALA A 87 -7.48 -1.07 2.59
C ALA A 87 -8.69 -1.81 2.04
N TRP A 88 -8.98 -3.00 2.57
CA TRP A 88 -10.04 -3.85 2.04
C TRP A 88 -10.71 -4.67 3.14
N GLN A 89 -11.97 -5.00 2.91
CA GLN A 89 -12.78 -5.78 3.83
C GLN A 89 -12.98 -7.17 3.25
N ASP A 90 -12.69 -8.20 4.07
CA ASP A 90 -12.81 -9.58 3.62
C ASP A 90 -14.23 -10.13 3.79
N ALA A 91 -14.44 -11.40 3.43
CA ALA A 91 -15.74 -12.04 3.50
C ALA A 91 -16.28 -12.15 4.94
N ASP A 92 -15.40 -12.12 5.94
CA ASP A 92 -15.76 -12.16 7.36
C ASP A 92 -15.90 -10.76 7.96
N ASP A 93 -15.95 -9.73 7.11
CA ASP A 93 -16.07 -8.32 7.48
C ASP A 93 -14.87 -7.78 8.26
N LYS A 94 -13.74 -8.47 8.21
CA LYS A 94 -12.48 -7.95 8.76
C LYS A 94 -11.84 -6.97 7.79
N VAL A 95 -11.27 -5.90 8.32
CA VAL A 95 -10.58 -4.88 7.52
C VAL A 95 -9.09 -5.13 7.59
N TRP A 96 -8.46 -5.10 6.43
CA TRP A 96 -7.01 -5.31 6.27
C TRP A 96 -6.39 -4.11 5.57
N LEU A 97 -5.15 -3.82 5.96
CA LEU A 97 -4.29 -2.90 5.22
C LEU A 97 -3.13 -3.72 4.67
N SER A 98 -3.05 -3.82 3.35
CA SER A 98 -2.09 -4.67 2.66
C SER A 98 -1.17 -3.85 1.78
N TYR A 99 0.11 -4.21 1.76
CA TYR A 99 1.11 -3.54 0.93
C TYR A 99 2.19 -4.53 0.51
N ASN A 100 2.90 -4.19 -0.56
CA ASN A 100 4.01 -5.02 -1.03
C ASN A 100 5.16 -4.98 -0.02
N ASP A 101 5.63 -6.16 0.39
CA ASP A 101 6.81 -6.27 1.26
C ASP A 101 8.03 -5.70 0.53
N PRO A 102 8.73 -4.70 1.10
CA PRO A 102 9.94 -4.18 0.48
C PRO A 102 10.99 -5.26 0.17
N ASN A 103 11.10 -6.28 0.99
CA ASN A 103 12.02 -7.39 0.73
C ASN A 103 11.61 -8.21 -0.50
N TYR A 104 10.32 -8.36 -0.73
CA TYR A 104 9.82 -9.02 -1.94
C TYR A 104 10.17 -8.20 -3.18
N LEU A 105 9.98 -6.89 -3.13
CA LEU A 105 10.34 -6.00 -4.24
C LEU A 105 11.84 -6.01 -4.50
N LYS A 106 12.64 -6.07 -3.43
CA LYS A 106 14.09 -6.20 -3.55
C LYS A 106 14.47 -7.46 -4.33
N GLN A 107 13.88 -8.59 -3.99
CA GLN A 107 14.15 -9.86 -4.69
C GLN A 107 13.64 -9.83 -6.12
N ARG A 108 12.41 -9.30 -6.33
CA ARG A 108 11.81 -9.26 -7.65
C ARG A 108 12.63 -8.46 -8.65
N HIS A 109 13.21 -7.34 -8.20
CA HIS A 109 13.89 -6.38 -9.07
C HIS A 109 15.40 -6.32 -8.84
N ALA A 110 15.95 -7.21 -8.00
CA ALA A 110 17.37 -7.22 -7.66
C ALA A 110 17.86 -5.84 -7.17
N LEU A 111 17.09 -5.24 -6.23
CA LEU A 111 17.44 -3.92 -5.70
C LEU A 111 18.71 -3.98 -4.85
N PRO A 112 19.58 -2.95 -4.91
CA PRO A 112 20.74 -2.86 -4.02
C PRO A 112 20.29 -2.76 -2.55
N ASP A 113 21.04 -3.43 -1.65
CA ASP A 113 20.73 -3.43 -0.22
C ASP A 113 20.67 -2.02 0.38
N ASN A 114 21.57 -1.15 -0.05
CA ASN A 114 21.67 0.21 0.48
C ASN A 114 20.52 1.12 0.08
N LEU A 115 19.71 0.73 -0.90
CA LEU A 115 18.56 1.52 -1.36
C LEU A 115 17.22 1.01 -0.79
N LEU A 116 17.21 -0.15 -0.15
CA LEU A 116 15.97 -0.74 0.40
C LEU A 116 15.28 0.19 1.39
N GLN A 117 16.05 0.94 2.17
CA GLN A 117 15.51 1.89 3.14
C GLN A 117 14.57 2.92 2.52
N ASN A 118 14.75 3.24 1.22
CA ASN A 118 13.94 4.23 0.53
C ASN A 118 12.47 3.81 0.42
N ILE A 119 12.18 2.51 0.47
CA ILE A 119 10.81 1.97 0.41
C ILE A 119 10.40 1.26 1.70
N ALA A 120 11.34 0.93 2.58
CA ALA A 120 11.04 0.24 3.83
C ALA A 120 10.18 1.07 4.79
N VAL A 121 10.12 2.37 4.60
CA VAL A 121 9.31 3.30 5.40
C VAL A 121 7.82 2.94 5.39
N ILE A 122 7.35 2.21 4.37
CA ILE A 122 5.93 1.83 4.28
C ILE A 122 5.49 0.94 5.45
N GLY A 123 6.38 0.11 5.97
CA GLY A 123 6.06 -0.78 7.09
C GLY A 123 5.62 -0.02 8.34
N PRO A 124 6.46 0.84 8.92
CA PRO A 124 6.08 1.64 10.08
C PRO A 124 4.87 2.55 9.84
N ILE A 125 4.75 3.12 8.64
CA ILE A 125 3.61 3.97 8.27
C ILE A 125 2.31 3.18 8.34
N CYS A 126 2.26 2.01 7.73
CA CYS A 126 1.07 1.18 7.73
C CYS A 126 0.75 0.64 9.13
N ALA A 127 1.77 0.26 9.92
CA ALA A 127 1.58 -0.19 11.28
C ALA A 127 0.93 0.89 12.15
N GLU A 128 1.32 2.14 11.98
CA GLU A 128 0.73 3.27 12.71
C GLU A 128 -0.73 3.51 12.29
N ALA A 129 -1.03 3.34 11.00
CA ALA A 129 -2.38 3.59 10.48
C ALA A 129 -3.42 2.63 11.06
N VAL A 130 -3.03 1.42 11.44
CA VAL A 130 -3.96 0.39 11.94
C VAL A 130 -4.02 0.31 13.47
N ARG A 131 -3.39 1.23 14.18
CA ARG A 131 -3.47 1.28 15.65
C ARG A 131 -4.86 1.64 16.15
#